data_46a271113d03def753ce82644688575f
#
_entry.id   46a271113d03def753ce82644688575f
#
_cell.length_a   1.000
_cell.length_b   1.000
_cell.length_c   1.000
_cell.angle_alpha   90.00
_cell.angle_beta   90.00
_cell.angle_gamma   90.00
#
_symmetry.space_group_name_H-M   'P 1'
#
loop_
_entity.id
_entity.type
_entity.pdbx_description
1 polymer ?
#
loop_
_entity_poly.entity_id
_entity_poly.type
_entity_poly.pdbx_seq_one_letter_code
_entity_poly.pdbx_strand_id
1 'polypeptide(L)'
;FIEGEPVQEGDVLFHIDPAIYAAAVAQAQAAVAQAEAQANAAVREADRLKELASRNVASDQALDAAVAARDSAEASVQAARAALQTAQIQLDYTKVRARLSGEIGRALTSAGALVTNSQASPLAVIRNIDPVYVDVTQSAAELLDWRRGNTEKRLGDTPREVKLTLADGSDYNHTGTLTAAEP
;
A
#
# COMPACT_ATOMS: atom_id res chain seq x y z
N PHE A 1 14.64 13.07 4.76
CA PHE A 1 15.04 13.28 3.35
C PHE A 1 15.69 14.64 3.16
N ILE A 2 16.41 14.84 2.08
CA ILE A 2 16.97 16.13 1.66
C ILE A 2 16.06 16.67 0.54
N GLU A 3 15.69 17.95 0.63
CA GLU A 3 14.80 18.59 -0.34
C GLU A 3 15.47 18.69 -1.72
N GLY A 4 14.75 18.35 -2.78
CA GLY A 4 15.24 18.36 -4.15
C GLY A 4 16.09 17.15 -4.55
N GLU A 5 16.27 16.16 -3.67
CA GLU A 5 17.00 14.94 -4.02
C GLU A 5 16.08 13.84 -4.59
N PRO A 6 16.63 12.92 -5.38
CA PRO A 6 15.88 11.74 -5.82
C PRO A 6 15.60 10.81 -4.63
N VAL A 7 14.37 10.30 -4.56
CA VAL A 7 13.92 9.29 -3.58
C VAL A 7 13.44 8.05 -4.31
N GLN A 8 13.60 6.90 -3.67
CA GLN A 8 13.10 5.63 -4.17
C GLN A 8 11.79 5.26 -3.47
N GLU A 9 10.96 4.49 -4.15
CA GLU A 9 9.76 3.91 -3.54
C GLU A 9 10.14 3.10 -2.29
N GLY A 10 9.46 3.37 -1.17
CA GLY A 10 9.74 2.75 0.13
C GLY A 10 10.63 3.57 1.06
N ASP A 11 11.36 4.57 0.57
CA ASP A 11 12.20 5.43 1.41
C ASP A 11 11.36 6.14 2.48
N VAL A 12 11.89 6.19 3.71
CA VAL A 12 11.21 6.88 4.82
C VAL A 12 11.43 8.37 4.71
N LEU A 13 10.34 9.11 4.56
CA LEU A 13 10.35 10.57 4.38
C LEU A 13 10.12 11.31 5.70
N PHE A 14 9.15 10.83 6.50
CA PHE A 14 8.81 11.45 7.78
C PHE A 14 8.60 10.38 8.86
N HIS A 15 8.86 10.78 10.09
CA HIS A 15 8.55 10.01 11.29
C HIS A 15 7.48 10.73 12.10
N ILE A 16 6.37 10.08 12.36
CA ILE A 16 5.34 10.52 13.30
C ILE A 16 5.64 9.87 14.65
N ASP A 17 5.30 10.52 15.75
CA ASP A 17 5.51 9.94 17.09
C ASP A 17 4.82 8.58 17.21
N PRO A 18 5.55 7.48 17.39
CA PRO A 18 5.01 6.14 17.43
C PRO A 18 4.52 5.71 18.81
N ALA A 19 4.68 6.51 19.87
CA ALA A 19 4.52 6.07 21.26
C ALA A 19 3.14 5.43 21.53
N ILE A 20 2.07 6.09 21.11
CA ILE A 20 0.69 5.60 21.31
C ILE A 20 0.45 4.31 20.50
N TYR A 21 0.92 4.26 19.28
CA TYR A 21 0.77 3.11 18.39
C TYR A 21 1.59 1.89 18.87
N ALA A 22 2.80 2.14 19.37
CA ALA A 22 3.62 1.08 19.97
C ALA A 22 2.96 0.50 21.23
N ALA A 23 2.35 1.34 22.07
CA ALA A 23 1.57 0.87 23.22
C ALA A 23 0.35 0.04 22.80
N ALA A 24 -0.36 0.43 21.73
CA ALA A 24 -1.49 -0.33 21.18
C ALA A 24 -1.04 -1.70 20.66
N VAL A 25 0.11 -1.80 20.00
CA VAL A 25 0.70 -3.07 19.57
C VAL A 25 1.01 -3.96 20.78
N ALA A 26 1.64 -3.42 21.82
CA ALA A 26 1.95 -4.18 23.03
C ALA A 26 0.67 -4.70 23.71
N GLN A 27 -0.39 -3.90 23.79
CA GLN A 27 -1.68 -4.30 24.31
C GLN A 27 -2.31 -5.43 23.48
N ALA A 28 -2.30 -5.32 22.16
CA ALA A 28 -2.83 -6.34 21.26
C ALA A 28 -2.03 -7.65 21.34
N GLN A 29 -0.70 -7.57 21.50
CA GLN A 29 0.15 -8.75 21.73
C GLN A 29 -0.23 -9.49 23.03
N ALA A 30 -0.48 -8.75 24.10
CA ALA A 30 -0.92 -9.34 25.37
C ALA A 30 -2.29 -10.03 25.22
N ALA A 31 -3.21 -9.43 24.44
CA ALA A 31 -4.52 -10.04 24.16
C ALA A 31 -4.39 -11.34 23.35
N VAL A 32 -3.47 -11.41 22.37
CA VAL A 32 -3.17 -12.65 21.64
C VAL A 32 -2.64 -13.71 22.60
N ALA A 33 -1.67 -13.38 23.44
CA ALA A 33 -1.12 -14.34 24.41
C ALA A 33 -2.18 -14.87 25.37
N GLN A 34 -3.10 -14.02 25.82
CA GLN A 34 -4.24 -14.42 26.64
C GLN A 34 -5.18 -15.39 25.92
N ALA A 35 -5.57 -15.06 24.68
CA ALA A 35 -6.44 -15.89 23.86
C ALA A 35 -5.79 -17.26 23.55
N GLU A 36 -4.50 -17.28 23.24
CA GLU A 36 -3.74 -18.52 23.01
C GLU A 36 -3.66 -19.40 24.27
N ALA A 37 -3.49 -18.80 25.46
CA ALA A 37 -3.51 -19.54 26.69
C ALA A 37 -4.89 -20.20 26.96
N GLN A 38 -5.96 -19.48 26.65
CA GLN A 38 -7.35 -20.01 26.76
C GLN A 38 -7.61 -21.12 25.75
N ALA A 39 -7.21 -20.91 24.48
CA ALA A 39 -7.36 -21.94 23.43
C ALA A 39 -6.56 -23.21 23.77
N ASN A 40 -5.33 -23.07 24.24
CA ASN A 40 -4.51 -24.19 24.66
C ASN A 40 -5.14 -24.97 25.85
N ALA A 41 -5.83 -24.28 26.75
CA ALA A 41 -6.56 -24.94 27.84
C ALA A 41 -7.80 -25.71 27.31
N ALA A 42 -8.56 -25.09 26.39
CA ALA A 42 -9.74 -25.70 25.79
C ALA A 42 -9.38 -26.92 24.92
N VAL A 43 -8.26 -26.83 24.15
CA VAL A 43 -7.74 -27.96 23.35
C VAL A 43 -7.42 -29.15 24.27
N ARG A 44 -6.66 -28.93 25.36
CA ARG A 44 -6.33 -30.02 26.31
C ARG A 44 -7.58 -30.63 26.96
N GLU A 45 -8.61 -29.83 27.24
CA GLU A 45 -9.87 -30.30 27.77
C GLU A 45 -10.63 -31.16 26.77
N ALA A 46 -10.75 -30.71 25.52
CA ALA A 46 -11.39 -31.46 24.45
C ALA A 46 -10.67 -32.77 24.16
N ASP A 47 -9.34 -32.78 24.12
CA ASP A 47 -8.55 -34.00 23.93
C ASP A 47 -8.72 -34.99 25.08
N ARG A 48 -8.75 -34.50 26.32
CA ARG A 48 -8.99 -35.33 27.51
C ARG A 48 -10.39 -35.98 27.47
N LEU A 49 -11.42 -35.20 27.14
CA LEU A 49 -12.79 -35.71 27.07
C LEU A 49 -12.97 -36.66 25.89
N LYS A 50 -12.29 -36.44 24.79
CA LYS A 50 -12.26 -37.34 23.64
C LYS A 50 -11.67 -38.72 24.03
N GLU A 51 -10.59 -38.73 24.80
CA GLU A 51 -10.00 -39.98 25.30
C GLU A 51 -10.92 -40.67 26.29
N LEU A 52 -11.57 -39.95 27.20
CA LEU A 52 -12.52 -40.52 28.15
C LEU A 52 -13.79 -41.04 27.46
N ALA A 53 -14.31 -40.38 26.46
CA ALA A 53 -15.46 -40.82 25.67
C ALA A 53 -15.13 -42.11 24.89
N SER A 54 -13.93 -42.26 24.35
CA SER A 54 -13.49 -43.48 23.66
C SER A 54 -13.46 -44.71 24.59
N ARG A 55 -13.35 -44.46 25.91
CA ARG A 55 -13.39 -45.48 26.95
C ARG A 55 -14.78 -45.61 27.62
N ASN A 56 -15.83 -44.97 27.08
CA ASN A 56 -17.19 -44.88 27.62
C ASN A 56 -17.26 -44.29 29.06
N VAL A 57 -16.34 -43.40 29.43
CA VAL A 57 -16.28 -42.74 30.75
C VAL A 57 -16.88 -41.33 30.71
N ALA A 58 -16.87 -40.66 29.56
CA ALA A 58 -17.50 -39.36 29.37
C ALA A 58 -18.73 -39.46 28.46
N SER A 59 -19.71 -38.55 28.64
CA SER A 59 -20.89 -38.49 27.76
C SER A 59 -20.54 -37.76 26.45
N ASP A 60 -21.24 -38.12 25.37
CA ASP A 60 -21.13 -37.45 24.07
C ASP A 60 -21.44 -35.94 24.20
N GLN A 61 -22.43 -35.57 25.02
CA GLN A 61 -22.78 -34.18 25.29
C GLN A 61 -21.61 -33.40 25.93
N ALA A 62 -20.85 -34.04 26.83
CA ALA A 62 -19.68 -33.37 27.44
C ALA A 62 -18.54 -33.16 26.41
N LEU A 63 -18.36 -34.16 25.54
CA LEU A 63 -17.37 -34.03 24.43
C LEU A 63 -17.77 -32.92 23.47
N ASP A 64 -19.03 -32.90 23.01
CA ASP A 64 -19.53 -31.87 22.10
C ASP A 64 -19.38 -30.45 22.67
N ALA A 65 -19.68 -30.30 23.97
CA ALA A 65 -19.51 -29.02 24.66
C ALA A 65 -18.03 -28.58 24.71
N ALA A 66 -17.10 -29.51 24.95
CA ALA A 66 -15.68 -29.21 25.00
C ALA A 66 -15.11 -28.88 23.59
N VAL A 67 -15.58 -29.58 22.56
CA VAL A 67 -15.23 -29.28 21.16
C VAL A 67 -15.72 -27.90 20.78
N ALA A 68 -16.98 -27.57 21.10
CA ALA A 68 -17.52 -26.23 20.84
C ALA A 68 -16.76 -25.12 21.60
N ALA A 69 -16.35 -25.38 22.84
CA ALA A 69 -15.52 -24.45 23.63
C ALA A 69 -14.12 -24.25 23.00
N ARG A 70 -13.48 -25.33 22.53
CA ARG A 70 -12.21 -25.28 21.81
C ARG A 70 -12.35 -24.41 20.54
N ASP A 71 -13.34 -24.70 19.70
CA ASP A 71 -13.56 -23.98 18.43
C ASP A 71 -13.84 -22.51 18.68
N SER A 72 -14.59 -22.18 19.74
CA SER A 72 -14.83 -20.80 20.16
C SER A 72 -13.55 -20.09 20.63
N ALA A 73 -12.70 -20.79 21.39
CA ALA A 73 -11.43 -20.25 21.86
C ALA A 73 -10.43 -20.04 20.70
N GLU A 74 -10.38 -20.98 19.73
CA GLU A 74 -9.58 -20.83 18.52
C GLU A 74 -10.04 -19.65 17.67
N ALA A 75 -11.35 -19.44 17.52
CA ALA A 75 -11.89 -18.25 16.85
C ALA A 75 -11.49 -16.94 17.56
N SER A 76 -11.45 -16.97 18.91
CA SER A 76 -11.00 -15.82 19.70
C SER A 76 -9.52 -15.50 19.47
N VAL A 77 -8.65 -16.51 19.26
CA VAL A 77 -7.25 -16.30 18.87
C VAL A 77 -7.17 -15.59 17.51
N GLN A 78 -7.97 -16.03 16.54
CA GLN A 78 -7.97 -15.38 15.21
C GLN A 78 -8.43 -13.93 15.31
N ALA A 79 -9.45 -13.63 16.11
CA ALA A 79 -9.90 -12.25 16.32
C ALA A 79 -8.81 -11.38 16.99
N ALA A 80 -8.13 -11.91 18.00
CA ALA A 80 -7.03 -11.21 18.67
C ALA A 80 -5.84 -10.95 17.71
N ARG A 81 -5.48 -11.91 16.86
CA ARG A 81 -4.43 -11.76 15.84
C ARG A 81 -4.79 -10.71 14.79
N ALA A 82 -6.04 -10.65 14.35
CA ALA A 82 -6.51 -9.60 13.44
C ALA A 82 -6.40 -8.21 14.07
N ALA A 83 -6.74 -8.08 15.36
CA ALA A 83 -6.58 -6.84 16.10
C ALA A 83 -5.09 -6.43 16.21
N LEU A 84 -4.20 -7.39 16.48
CA LEU A 84 -2.75 -7.14 16.51
C LEU A 84 -2.25 -6.67 15.14
N GLN A 85 -2.66 -7.30 14.07
CA GLN A 85 -2.29 -6.89 12.71
C GLN A 85 -2.75 -5.45 12.42
N THR A 86 -3.96 -5.08 12.82
CA THR A 86 -4.46 -3.70 12.67
C THR A 86 -3.58 -2.71 13.44
N ALA A 87 -3.20 -3.02 14.68
CA ALA A 87 -2.32 -2.17 15.47
C ALA A 87 -0.92 -2.04 14.86
N GLN A 88 -0.38 -3.12 14.28
CA GLN A 88 0.91 -3.12 13.59
C GLN A 88 0.89 -2.23 12.34
N ILE A 89 -0.18 -2.31 11.53
CA ILE A 89 -0.38 -1.45 10.36
C ILE A 89 -0.42 0.03 10.77
N GLN A 90 -1.13 0.36 11.86
CA GLN A 90 -1.18 1.72 12.37
C GLN A 90 0.19 2.22 12.85
N LEU A 91 0.98 1.35 13.49
CA LEU A 91 2.35 1.67 13.87
C LEU A 91 3.24 1.87 12.63
N ASP A 92 3.08 1.05 11.58
CA ASP A 92 3.86 1.25 10.35
C ASP A 92 3.53 2.56 9.65
N TYR A 93 2.29 3.03 9.72
CA TYR A 93 1.88 4.34 9.17
C TYR A 93 2.54 5.53 9.87
N THR A 94 3.15 5.35 11.05
CA THR A 94 3.99 6.39 11.66
C THR A 94 5.27 6.67 10.88
N LYS A 95 5.68 5.75 10.00
CA LYS A 95 6.78 5.91 9.06
C LYS A 95 6.19 6.25 7.70
N VAL A 96 6.11 7.53 7.38
CA VAL A 96 5.61 7.97 6.07
C VAL A 96 6.67 7.68 5.02
N ARG A 97 6.33 6.81 4.06
CA ARG A 97 7.24 6.37 3.00
C ARG A 97 6.87 6.95 1.64
N ALA A 98 7.87 7.07 0.77
CA ALA A 98 7.66 7.40 -0.63
C ALA A 98 6.81 6.32 -1.31
N ARG A 99 5.74 6.74 -1.98
CA ARG A 99 4.82 5.87 -2.73
C ARG A 99 5.26 5.61 -4.17
N LEU A 100 6.22 6.38 -4.64
CA LEU A 100 6.81 6.29 -5.97
C LEU A 100 8.24 6.83 -5.92
N SER A 101 9.06 6.38 -6.87
CA SER A 101 10.40 6.95 -7.08
C SER A 101 10.30 8.24 -7.89
N GLY A 102 11.14 9.22 -7.58
CA GLY A 102 11.15 10.51 -8.25
C GLY A 102 11.90 11.56 -7.46
N GLU A 103 11.77 12.82 -7.82
CA GLU A 103 12.37 13.94 -7.12
C GLU A 103 11.41 14.48 -6.06
N ILE A 104 11.87 14.55 -4.80
CA ILE A 104 11.07 15.08 -3.71
C ILE A 104 11.22 16.61 -3.63
N GLY A 105 10.09 17.30 -3.57
CA GLY A 105 10.06 18.74 -3.33
C GLY A 105 10.36 19.09 -1.87
N ARG A 106 10.14 20.36 -1.53
CA ARG A 106 10.32 20.85 -0.16
C ARG A 106 9.31 20.21 0.80
N ALA A 107 9.68 20.11 2.06
CA ALA A 107 8.75 19.80 3.14
C ALA A 107 7.73 20.93 3.32
N LEU A 108 6.44 20.59 3.33
CA LEU A 108 5.34 21.53 3.53
C LEU A 108 4.87 21.57 5.00
N THR A 109 5.56 20.82 5.87
CA THR A 109 5.30 20.77 7.30
C THR A 109 6.61 20.88 8.06
N SER A 110 6.55 21.40 9.28
CA SER A 110 7.73 21.55 10.15
C SER A 110 7.82 20.41 11.17
N ALA A 111 9.02 20.12 11.65
CA ALA A 111 9.20 19.18 12.73
C ALA A 111 8.42 19.65 13.99
N GLY A 112 7.70 18.71 14.62
CA GLY A 112 6.81 18.99 15.77
C GLY A 112 5.42 19.49 15.41
N ALA A 113 5.09 19.67 14.13
CA ALA A 113 3.75 20.02 13.70
C ALA A 113 2.77 18.83 13.90
N LEU A 114 1.54 19.15 14.28
CA LEU A 114 0.47 18.17 14.36
C LEU A 114 0.01 17.81 12.94
N VAL A 115 0.00 16.51 12.64
CA VAL A 115 -0.51 15.97 11.37
C VAL A 115 -1.73 15.10 11.61
N THR A 116 -2.68 15.12 10.67
CA THR A 116 -3.92 14.36 10.74
C THR A 116 -4.20 13.65 9.42
N ASN A 117 -4.90 12.51 9.46
CA ASN A 117 -5.23 11.71 8.26
C ASN A 117 -6.07 12.45 7.22
N SER A 118 -6.78 13.51 7.62
CA SER A 118 -7.70 14.27 6.76
C SER A 118 -7.21 15.67 6.43
N GLN A 119 -5.92 15.99 6.67
CA GLN A 119 -5.40 17.31 6.32
C GLN A 119 -5.40 17.52 4.80
N ALA A 120 -5.81 18.71 4.37
CA ALA A 120 -5.87 19.06 2.95
C ALA A 120 -4.49 19.28 2.32
N SER A 121 -3.50 19.69 3.11
CA SER A 121 -2.14 19.96 2.62
C SER A 121 -1.28 18.71 2.69
N PRO A 122 -0.57 18.34 1.63
CA PRO A 122 0.37 17.23 1.66
C PRO A 122 1.59 17.57 2.53
N LEU A 123 2.31 16.56 3.03
CA LEU A 123 3.54 16.73 3.80
C LEU A 123 4.73 17.10 2.89
N ALA A 124 4.79 16.51 1.71
CA ALA A 124 5.70 16.80 0.61
C ALA A 124 5.09 16.31 -0.69
N VAL A 125 5.66 16.74 -1.81
CA VAL A 125 5.25 16.31 -3.16
C VAL A 125 6.43 15.62 -3.82
N ILE A 126 6.23 14.40 -4.30
CA ILE A 126 7.20 13.68 -5.14
C ILE A 126 6.75 13.83 -6.58
N ARG A 127 7.66 14.18 -7.47
CA ARG A 127 7.43 14.27 -8.90
C ARG A 127 8.19 13.16 -9.60
N ASN A 128 7.46 12.36 -10.36
CA ASN A 128 8.12 11.46 -11.31
C ASN A 128 8.45 12.28 -12.55
N ILE A 129 9.74 12.39 -12.86
CA ILE A 129 10.28 13.15 -13.99
C ILE A 129 10.78 12.24 -15.12
N ASP A 130 10.64 10.93 -14.97
CA ASP A 130 11.01 9.93 -15.98
C ASP A 130 9.99 8.76 -15.94
N PRO A 131 9.18 8.59 -16.98
CA PRO A 131 9.08 9.37 -18.22
C PRO A 131 8.33 10.70 -18.06
N VAL A 132 8.61 11.64 -18.95
CA VAL A 132 7.90 12.93 -19.08
C VAL A 132 6.93 12.84 -20.26
N TYR A 133 5.70 13.31 -20.07
CA TYR A 133 4.73 13.46 -21.14
C TYR A 133 4.77 14.88 -21.70
N VAL A 134 4.73 15.00 -23.03
CA VAL A 134 4.67 16.28 -23.72
C VAL A 134 3.36 16.34 -24.49
N ASP A 135 2.50 17.27 -24.09
CA ASP A 135 1.24 17.52 -24.77
C ASP A 135 1.47 18.54 -25.89
N VAL A 136 1.19 18.13 -27.13
CA VAL A 136 1.30 18.97 -28.31
C VAL A 136 -0.09 19.30 -28.81
N THR A 137 -0.46 20.58 -28.78
CA THR A 137 -1.74 21.05 -29.34
C THR A 137 -1.61 21.27 -30.84
N GLN A 138 -2.48 20.65 -31.63
CA GLN A 138 -2.59 20.82 -33.07
C GLN A 138 -3.89 21.50 -33.46
N SER A 139 -3.92 22.19 -34.60
CA SER A 139 -5.17 22.74 -35.11
C SER A 139 -6.10 21.61 -35.62
N ALA A 140 -7.41 21.78 -35.48
CA ALA A 140 -8.40 20.81 -35.98
C ALA A 140 -8.26 20.58 -37.51
N ALA A 141 -7.78 21.56 -38.25
CA ALA A 141 -7.54 21.45 -39.69
C ALA A 141 -6.39 20.47 -39.99
N GLU A 142 -5.26 20.61 -39.26
CA GLU A 142 -4.10 19.73 -39.42
C GLU A 142 -4.45 18.29 -38.99
N LEU A 143 -5.26 18.13 -37.94
CA LEU A 143 -5.73 16.82 -37.50
C LEU A 143 -6.64 16.14 -38.55
N LEU A 144 -7.50 16.93 -39.25
CA LEU A 144 -8.35 16.43 -40.32
C LEU A 144 -7.53 16.07 -41.58
N ASP A 145 -6.51 16.83 -41.90
CA ASP A 145 -5.60 16.52 -43.01
C ASP A 145 -4.76 15.28 -42.68
N TRP A 146 -4.38 15.10 -41.45
CA TRP A 146 -3.73 13.90 -40.96
C TRP A 146 -4.65 12.67 -41.09
N ARG A 147 -5.92 12.78 -40.73
CA ARG A 147 -6.93 11.71 -40.88
C ARG A 147 -7.31 11.44 -42.33
N ARG A 148 -7.36 12.45 -43.20
CA ARG A 148 -7.69 12.31 -44.61
C ARG A 148 -6.53 11.78 -45.47
N GLY A 149 -5.31 12.09 -45.06
CA GLY A 149 -4.12 11.64 -45.76
C GLY A 149 -3.71 10.26 -45.31
N ASN A 150 -4.21 9.17 -45.87
CA ASN A 150 -3.71 7.79 -45.79
C ASN A 150 -2.50 7.50 -44.84
N THR A 151 -2.36 8.25 -43.79
CA THR A 151 -1.22 8.24 -42.86
C THR A 151 -1.22 6.95 -42.05
N GLU A 152 -2.40 6.33 -41.84
CA GLU A 152 -2.49 4.99 -41.24
C GLU A 152 -1.76 3.92 -42.08
N LYS A 153 -1.73 4.07 -43.40
CA LYS A 153 -1.00 3.16 -44.30
C LYS A 153 0.51 3.45 -44.35
N ARG A 154 0.94 4.66 -43.98
CA ARG A 154 2.36 5.05 -43.97
C ARG A 154 3.00 4.86 -42.59
N LEU A 155 2.20 4.75 -41.54
CA LEU A 155 2.61 4.50 -40.14
C LEU A 155 2.56 3.03 -39.76
N GLY A 156 2.53 2.11 -40.76
CA GLY A 156 2.68 0.70 -40.48
C GLY A 156 3.91 0.44 -39.62
N ASP A 157 3.84 -0.40 -38.62
CA ASP A 157 4.87 -1.01 -37.74
C ASP A 157 6.16 -0.23 -37.43
N THR A 158 6.29 1.02 -37.88
CA THR A 158 7.44 1.86 -37.54
C THR A 158 7.22 2.46 -36.14
N PRO A 159 8.18 2.38 -35.22
CA PRO A 159 8.07 3.07 -33.94
C PRO A 159 7.80 4.55 -34.21
N ARG A 160 6.73 5.07 -33.60
CA ARG A 160 6.31 6.48 -33.72
C ARG A 160 7.26 7.36 -32.92
N GLU A 161 8.48 7.46 -33.41
CA GLU A 161 9.56 8.19 -32.78
C GLU A 161 9.39 9.68 -33.03
N VAL A 162 9.36 10.46 -31.97
CA VAL A 162 9.23 11.92 -32.01
C VAL A 162 10.51 12.54 -31.50
N LYS A 163 11.08 13.46 -32.28
CA LYS A 163 12.22 14.31 -31.86
C LYS A 163 11.67 15.63 -31.36
N LEU A 164 12.22 16.12 -30.28
CA LEU A 164 11.86 17.38 -29.66
C LEU A 164 12.98 18.41 -29.89
N THR A 165 12.62 19.60 -30.32
CA THR A 165 13.50 20.75 -30.36
C THR A 165 13.14 21.68 -29.21
N LEU A 166 14.11 22.09 -28.40
CA LEU A 166 13.92 22.97 -27.27
C LEU A 166 13.68 24.42 -27.73
N ALA A 167 13.18 25.26 -26.80
CA ALA A 167 12.87 26.67 -27.11
C ALA A 167 14.10 27.52 -27.53
N ASP A 168 15.31 27.07 -27.19
CA ASP A 168 16.56 27.66 -27.59
C ASP A 168 17.03 27.22 -28.99
N GLY A 169 16.28 26.35 -29.66
CA GLY A 169 16.59 25.78 -30.98
C GLY A 169 17.51 24.56 -30.95
N SER A 170 17.93 24.09 -29.78
CA SER A 170 18.72 22.88 -29.66
C SER A 170 17.84 21.62 -29.72
N ASP A 171 18.37 20.53 -30.26
CA ASP A 171 17.68 19.25 -30.25
C ASP A 171 17.77 18.60 -28.87
N TYR A 172 16.62 18.09 -28.36
CA TYR A 172 16.60 17.31 -27.13
C TYR A 172 17.20 15.91 -27.38
N ASN A 173 18.16 15.52 -26.54
CA ASN A 173 18.97 14.31 -26.75
C ASN A 173 18.21 12.97 -26.60
N HIS A 174 16.93 13.00 -26.26
CA HIS A 174 16.10 11.81 -26.12
C HIS A 174 14.95 11.84 -27.13
N THR A 175 14.59 10.68 -27.64
CA THR A 175 13.46 10.51 -28.52
C THR A 175 12.21 10.10 -27.72
N GLY A 176 11.07 10.66 -28.07
CA GLY A 176 9.78 10.28 -27.52
C GLY A 176 9.02 9.34 -28.43
N THR A 177 8.06 8.61 -27.89
CA THR A 177 7.09 7.80 -28.66
C THR A 177 5.72 8.45 -28.60
N LEU A 178 5.05 8.60 -29.74
CA LEU A 178 3.67 9.08 -29.79
C LEU A 178 2.73 7.98 -29.25
N THR A 179 2.10 8.23 -28.11
CA THR A 179 1.27 7.22 -27.42
C THR A 179 -0.22 7.38 -27.66
N ALA A 180 -0.71 8.62 -27.78
CA ALA A 180 -2.13 8.89 -28.05
C ALA A 180 -2.29 10.20 -28.80
N ALA A 181 -3.32 10.27 -29.65
CA ALA A 181 -3.86 11.52 -30.16
C ALA A 181 -5.32 11.61 -29.69
N GLU A 182 -5.60 12.50 -28.76
CA GLU A 182 -6.98 12.77 -28.35
C GLU A 182 -7.64 13.69 -29.37
N PRO A 183 -8.92 13.45 -29.72
CA PRO A 183 -9.66 14.24 -30.73
C PRO A 183 -10.06 15.62 -30.22
#